data_ddd2527b8d2ba9965ed700dd6c3958b8
#
_entry.id   ddd2527b8d2ba9965ed700dd6c3958b8
#
_cell.length_a   1.000
_cell.length_b   1.000
_cell.length_c   1.000
_cell.angle_alpha   90.00
_cell.angle_beta   90.00
_cell.angle_gamma   90.00
#
_symmetry.space_group_name_H-M   'P 1'
#
loop_
_entity.id
_entity.type
_entity.pdbx_description
1 polymer ?
#
loop_
_entity_poly.entity_id
_entity_poly.type
_entity_poly.pdbx_seq_one_letter_code
_entity_poly.pdbx_strand_id
1 'polypeptide(L)'
;GNPDGPPRAMIIDSWFDNYVGVVMLVRVVDGRLAKGERFRLMATHAVYGIEQLGVFTPRSEQRGVLEAGEVGFIIAGIRELQSAKVGDTLTLEKKLPNNAGPASEALPGFKEIKPQVFAGLYPTEASEYEALRDALEKLVLNDSSLRYEPEVSQALGFGFRCGFLGLLHMEIVQERLERQFDQDLITTAPSVIYQVEMGDGEVIEIENPSKMPDQGRIKEIREPIVTVHLYMPQDYVGPVMTLANLKRGVQLNMAYHGRQVLLTYEMPLGEIVLDFFDKLKSVSRGYASMDYEFKEYRASDVVKVDILL
;
A
#
# COMPACT_ATOMS: atom_id res chain seq x y z
N GLY A 1 1.39 -20.61 -19.88
CA GLY A 1 2.64 -20.16 -20.46
C GLY A 1 3.25 -21.16 -21.41
N ASN A 2 4.39 -20.83 -21.97
CA ASN A 2 5.13 -21.71 -22.86
C ASN A 2 6.23 -22.45 -22.08
N PRO A 3 6.13 -23.78 -21.86
CA PRO A 3 7.13 -24.53 -21.09
C PRO A 3 8.54 -24.51 -21.73
N ASP A 4 8.61 -24.41 -23.04
CA ASP A 4 9.87 -24.40 -23.79
C ASP A 4 10.40 -22.97 -24.09
N GLY A 5 9.70 -21.96 -23.60
CA GLY A 5 10.05 -20.56 -23.79
C GLY A 5 11.17 -20.08 -22.84
N PRO A 6 11.66 -18.85 -23.08
CA PRO A 6 12.55 -18.18 -22.15
C PRO A 6 11.91 -18.09 -20.76
N PRO A 7 12.60 -18.50 -19.68
CA PRO A 7 12.04 -18.47 -18.34
C PRO A 7 11.61 -17.08 -17.93
N ARG A 8 10.37 -16.96 -17.48
CA ARG A 8 9.79 -15.79 -16.86
C ARG A 8 8.98 -16.20 -15.65
N ALA A 9 9.37 -15.69 -14.51
CA ALA A 9 8.61 -15.87 -13.27
C ALA A 9 8.33 -14.50 -12.63
N MET A 10 7.13 -14.32 -12.12
CA MET A 10 6.73 -13.08 -11.43
C MET A 10 6.84 -13.28 -9.93
N ILE A 11 7.44 -12.33 -9.22
CA ILE A 11 7.39 -12.27 -7.76
C ILE A 11 5.97 -11.86 -7.36
N ILE A 12 5.26 -12.76 -6.69
CA ILE A 12 3.90 -12.50 -6.21
C ILE A 12 3.85 -12.14 -4.73
N ASP A 13 4.90 -12.51 -3.97
CA ASP A 13 5.11 -12.12 -2.59
C ASP A 13 6.59 -12.23 -2.23
N SER A 14 7.03 -11.53 -1.18
CA SER A 14 8.39 -11.61 -0.65
C SER A 14 8.36 -11.34 0.85
N TRP A 15 9.21 -12.06 1.61
CA TRP A 15 9.39 -11.79 3.03
C TRP A 15 10.84 -12.00 3.43
N PHE A 16 11.21 -11.43 4.55
CA PHE A 16 12.53 -11.60 5.10
C PHE A 16 12.55 -12.71 6.15
N ASP A 17 13.46 -13.64 5.98
CA ASP A 17 13.78 -14.68 6.95
C ASP A 17 15.18 -14.43 7.52
N ASN A 18 15.30 -14.47 8.84
CA ASN A 18 16.56 -14.13 9.52
C ASN A 18 17.73 -15.08 9.22
N TYR A 19 17.44 -16.30 8.73
CA TYR A 19 18.46 -17.32 8.43
C TYR A 19 18.87 -17.33 6.96
N VAL A 20 17.92 -17.18 6.05
CA VAL A 20 18.15 -17.34 4.61
C VAL A 20 18.04 -16.04 3.81
N GLY A 21 17.71 -14.93 4.45
CA GLY A 21 17.50 -13.64 3.80
C GLY A 21 16.14 -13.54 3.13
N VAL A 22 16.03 -12.86 1.99
CA VAL A 22 14.77 -12.68 1.27
C VAL A 22 14.32 -14.00 0.65
N VAL A 23 13.11 -14.41 0.98
CA VAL A 23 12.38 -15.50 0.34
C VAL A 23 11.38 -14.89 -0.63
N MET A 24 11.49 -15.23 -1.91
CA MET A 24 10.57 -14.78 -2.96
C MET A 24 9.57 -15.89 -3.26
N LEU A 25 8.28 -15.60 -3.16
CA LEU A 25 7.22 -16.45 -3.72
C LEU A 25 7.01 -16.05 -5.18
N VAL A 26 7.20 -17.00 -6.08
CA VAL A 26 7.15 -16.72 -7.51
C VAL A 26 6.13 -17.61 -8.21
N ARG A 27 5.53 -17.07 -9.27
CA ARG A 27 4.77 -17.84 -10.25
C ARG A 27 5.58 -17.94 -11.53
N VAL A 28 5.99 -19.14 -11.90
CA VAL A 28 6.64 -19.39 -13.18
C VAL A 28 5.58 -19.35 -14.28
N VAL A 29 5.71 -18.42 -15.22
CA VAL A 29 4.78 -18.26 -16.33
C VAL A 29 5.28 -19.05 -17.53
N ASP A 30 6.54 -18.86 -17.92
CA ASP A 30 7.15 -19.53 -19.05
C ASP A 30 8.47 -20.19 -18.64
N GLY A 31 8.84 -21.23 -19.38
CA GLY A 31 10.08 -21.96 -19.17
C GLY A 31 10.15 -22.66 -17.81
N ARG A 32 11.36 -22.74 -17.26
CA ARG A 32 11.63 -23.34 -15.95
C ARG A 32 12.80 -22.64 -15.26
N LEU A 33 12.84 -22.73 -13.94
CA LEU A 33 13.94 -22.28 -13.10
C LEU A 33 14.45 -23.46 -12.26
N ALA A 34 15.75 -23.67 -12.22
CA ALA A 34 16.35 -24.80 -11.52
C ALA A 34 17.38 -24.33 -10.46
N LYS A 35 17.57 -25.16 -9.43
CA LYS A 35 18.58 -24.95 -8.40
C LYS A 35 19.98 -24.84 -9.03
N GLY A 36 20.76 -23.86 -8.58
CA GLY A 36 22.11 -23.56 -9.08
C GLY A 36 22.14 -22.69 -10.33
N GLU A 37 21.00 -22.42 -10.98
CA GLU A 37 20.95 -21.45 -12.07
C GLU A 37 21.06 -20.02 -11.55
N ARG A 38 21.54 -19.12 -12.40
CA ARG A 38 21.57 -17.69 -12.11
C ARG A 38 20.44 -16.98 -12.83
N PHE A 39 19.74 -16.16 -12.11
CA PHE A 39 18.65 -15.33 -12.63
C PHE A 39 18.95 -13.85 -12.48
N ARG A 40 18.29 -13.05 -13.29
CA ARG A 40 18.30 -11.59 -13.23
C ARG A 40 16.89 -11.09 -12.92
N LEU A 41 16.79 -10.14 -12.01
CA LEU A 41 15.61 -9.32 -11.80
C LEU A 41 15.52 -8.27 -12.90
N MET A 42 14.38 -8.18 -13.59
CA MET A 42 14.30 -7.34 -14.80
C MET A 42 14.16 -5.85 -14.48
N ALA A 43 13.59 -5.48 -13.33
CA ALA A 43 13.45 -4.08 -12.93
C ALA A 43 14.77 -3.49 -12.41
N THR A 44 15.51 -4.24 -11.59
CA THR A 44 16.74 -3.75 -10.94
C THR A 44 18.02 -4.17 -11.67
N HIS A 45 17.92 -5.12 -12.62
CA HIS A 45 19.04 -5.79 -13.29
C HIS A 45 19.99 -6.56 -12.35
N ALA A 46 19.65 -6.69 -11.07
CA ALA A 46 20.42 -7.44 -10.09
C ALA A 46 20.43 -8.95 -10.45
N VAL A 47 21.57 -9.60 -10.22
CA VAL A 47 21.78 -11.01 -10.58
C VAL A 47 22.10 -11.82 -9.35
N TYR A 48 21.38 -12.93 -9.16
CA TYR A 48 21.54 -13.83 -8.02
C TYR A 48 21.57 -15.29 -8.47
N GLY A 49 22.11 -16.17 -7.62
CA GLY A 49 22.06 -17.62 -7.83
C GLY A 49 20.93 -18.27 -7.05
N ILE A 50 20.20 -19.20 -7.64
CA ILE A 50 19.17 -19.98 -6.96
C ILE A 50 19.85 -20.99 -6.01
N GLU A 51 19.86 -20.69 -4.72
CA GLU A 51 20.41 -21.59 -3.70
C GLU A 51 19.42 -22.69 -3.35
N GLN A 52 18.15 -22.32 -3.18
CA GLN A 52 17.06 -23.23 -2.90
C GLN A 52 15.81 -22.78 -3.62
N LEU A 53 14.98 -23.75 -4.03
CA LEU A 53 13.63 -23.53 -4.52
C LEU A 53 12.73 -24.69 -4.12
N GLY A 54 11.42 -24.47 -4.12
CA GLY A 54 10.46 -25.47 -3.74
C GLY A 54 9.04 -24.92 -3.72
N VAL A 55 8.13 -25.69 -3.15
CA VAL A 55 6.69 -25.38 -3.04
C VAL A 55 6.22 -25.45 -1.59
N PHE A 56 5.03 -24.92 -1.31
CA PHE A 56 4.35 -25.07 -0.03
C PHE A 56 3.17 -26.03 -0.15
N THR A 57 3.16 -27.14 0.68
CA THR A 57 2.16 -28.25 0.63
C THR A 57 1.68 -28.74 2.01
N PRO A 58 1.18 -27.99 2.97
CA PRO A 58 1.34 -26.57 3.32
C PRO A 58 2.73 -26.23 3.87
N ARG A 59 3.54 -27.22 4.24
CA ARG A 59 4.93 -27.02 4.66
C ARG A 59 5.83 -26.82 3.44
N SER A 60 6.95 -26.16 3.63
CA SER A 60 7.95 -26.00 2.57
C SER A 60 8.52 -27.38 2.16
N GLU A 61 8.46 -27.67 0.87
CA GLU A 61 9.03 -28.84 0.24
C GLU A 61 10.06 -28.38 -0.80
N GLN A 62 11.32 -28.73 -0.59
CA GLN A 62 12.39 -28.38 -1.54
C GLN A 62 12.25 -29.19 -2.82
N ARG A 63 12.50 -28.54 -3.96
CA ARG A 63 12.53 -29.15 -5.28
C ARG A 63 13.80 -28.81 -6.03
N GLY A 64 14.08 -29.55 -7.10
CA GLY A 64 15.22 -29.24 -7.98
C GLY A 64 14.87 -28.22 -9.06
N VAL A 65 13.59 -28.08 -9.41
CA VAL A 65 13.09 -27.27 -10.50
C VAL A 65 11.67 -26.76 -10.19
N LEU A 66 11.34 -25.57 -10.71
CA LEU A 66 9.98 -25.05 -10.84
C LEU A 66 9.67 -24.88 -12.32
N GLU A 67 8.56 -25.41 -12.78
CA GLU A 67 8.14 -25.42 -14.18
C GLU A 67 7.04 -24.39 -14.47
N ALA A 68 6.81 -24.12 -15.75
CA ALA A 68 5.75 -23.21 -16.19
C ALA A 68 4.38 -23.60 -15.62
N GLY A 69 3.71 -22.65 -14.97
CA GLY A 69 2.43 -22.82 -14.30
C GLY A 69 2.52 -23.07 -12.79
N GLU A 70 3.70 -23.42 -12.27
CA GLU A 70 3.91 -23.65 -10.85
C GLU A 70 4.08 -22.36 -10.06
N VAL A 71 3.64 -22.41 -8.80
CA VAL A 71 3.91 -21.40 -7.77
C VAL A 71 4.83 -22.03 -6.74
N GLY A 72 5.94 -21.37 -6.45
CA GLY A 72 6.92 -21.87 -5.51
C GLY A 72 7.77 -20.76 -4.91
N PHE A 73 8.64 -21.12 -3.97
CA PHE A 73 9.58 -20.17 -3.36
C PHE A 73 10.97 -20.31 -3.97
N ILE A 74 11.70 -19.19 -3.97
CA ILE A 74 13.11 -19.11 -4.35
C ILE A 74 13.87 -18.40 -3.24
N ILE A 75 15.01 -18.98 -2.84
CA ILE A 75 15.97 -18.40 -1.92
C ILE A 75 17.30 -18.23 -2.68
N ALA A 76 17.86 -17.03 -2.63
CA ALA A 76 19.05 -16.66 -3.40
C ALA A 76 20.06 -15.83 -2.60
N GLY A 77 20.00 -15.90 -1.26
CA GLY A 77 20.92 -15.17 -0.38
C GLY A 77 20.82 -13.65 -0.49
N ILE A 78 19.68 -13.12 -0.96
CA ILE A 78 19.44 -11.69 -1.09
C ILE A 78 19.31 -11.08 0.31
N ARG A 79 20.13 -10.08 0.60
CA ARG A 79 20.10 -9.33 1.86
C ARG A 79 19.58 -7.91 1.68
N GLU A 80 19.68 -7.39 0.46
CA GLU A 80 19.15 -6.07 0.10
C GLU A 80 17.65 -6.17 -0.13
N LEU A 81 16.89 -5.68 0.82
CA LEU A 81 15.42 -5.79 0.85
C LEU A 81 14.76 -5.17 -0.40
N GLN A 82 15.30 -4.08 -0.90
CA GLN A 82 14.73 -3.36 -2.06
C GLN A 82 14.94 -4.07 -3.41
N SER A 83 15.78 -5.10 -3.46
CA SER A 83 16.14 -5.77 -4.72
C SER A 83 15.04 -6.69 -5.25
N ALA A 84 14.23 -7.31 -4.39
CA ALA A 84 13.23 -8.33 -4.76
C ALA A 84 11.80 -7.82 -4.56
N LYS A 85 11.41 -6.82 -5.34
CA LYS A 85 10.07 -6.20 -5.23
C LYS A 85 8.98 -7.11 -5.81
N VAL A 86 7.83 -7.16 -5.13
CA VAL A 86 6.61 -7.80 -5.63
C VAL A 86 6.21 -7.17 -6.97
N GLY A 87 5.87 -8.00 -7.95
CA GLY A 87 5.55 -7.60 -9.31
C GLY A 87 6.74 -7.56 -10.27
N ASP A 88 7.99 -7.72 -9.79
CA ASP A 88 9.15 -7.83 -10.70
C ASP A 88 9.19 -9.21 -11.38
N THR A 89 9.89 -9.26 -12.49
CA THR A 89 10.08 -10.47 -13.30
C THR A 89 11.49 -11.02 -13.12
N LEU A 90 11.57 -12.32 -12.84
CA LEU A 90 12.80 -13.09 -12.90
C LEU A 90 12.96 -13.72 -14.28
N THR A 91 14.18 -13.63 -14.83
CA THR A 91 14.58 -14.40 -16.02
C THR A 91 16.00 -14.91 -15.83
N LEU A 92 16.45 -15.85 -16.65
CA LEU A 92 17.85 -16.31 -16.58
C LEU A 92 18.84 -15.17 -16.87
N GLU A 93 20.00 -15.22 -16.24
CA GLU A 93 21.11 -14.29 -16.54
C GLU A 93 21.62 -14.49 -17.96
N LYS A 94 21.76 -15.73 -18.39
CA LYS A 94 22.33 -16.11 -19.68
C LYS A 94 21.70 -17.39 -20.25
N LYS A 95 21.92 -17.64 -21.52
CA LYS A 95 21.51 -18.88 -22.17
C LYS A 95 22.28 -20.07 -21.60
N LEU A 96 21.54 -21.13 -21.28
CA LEU A 96 22.08 -22.41 -20.85
C LEU A 96 21.84 -23.49 -21.94
N PRO A 97 22.63 -24.60 -21.95
CA PRO A 97 22.52 -25.63 -23.00
C PRO A 97 21.13 -26.23 -23.17
N ASN A 98 20.35 -26.29 -22.07
CA ASN A 98 19.02 -26.92 -22.03
C ASN A 98 17.91 -25.90 -21.76
N ASN A 99 18.09 -24.63 -22.11
CA ASN A 99 17.14 -23.59 -21.85
C ASN A 99 17.09 -22.56 -23.00
N ALA A 100 15.96 -21.90 -23.18
CA ALA A 100 15.75 -20.92 -24.26
C ALA A 100 16.56 -19.61 -24.10
N GLY A 101 17.23 -19.42 -22.95
CA GLY A 101 17.98 -18.21 -22.62
C GLY A 101 17.13 -17.18 -21.87
N PRO A 102 17.69 -15.99 -21.62
CA PRO A 102 16.95 -14.93 -20.94
C PRO A 102 15.78 -14.39 -21.77
N ALA A 103 14.71 -14.01 -21.12
CA ALA A 103 13.61 -13.30 -21.74
C ALA A 103 14.01 -11.84 -22.04
N SER A 104 13.50 -11.30 -23.12
CA SER A 104 13.70 -9.89 -23.53
C SER A 104 12.68 -8.95 -22.91
N GLU A 105 11.49 -9.45 -22.56
CA GLU A 105 10.37 -8.67 -22.06
C GLU A 105 9.92 -9.16 -20.70
N ALA A 106 9.72 -8.22 -19.78
CA ALA A 106 9.14 -8.50 -18.46
C ALA A 106 7.66 -8.90 -18.59
N LEU A 107 7.18 -9.65 -17.61
CA LEU A 107 5.75 -9.87 -17.45
C LEU A 107 5.07 -8.53 -17.09
N PRO A 108 3.79 -8.33 -17.46
CA PRO A 108 3.03 -7.20 -16.96
C PRO A 108 2.98 -7.30 -15.43
N GLY A 109 3.71 -6.41 -14.77
CA GLY A 109 3.77 -6.35 -13.31
C GLY A 109 2.46 -5.85 -12.69
N PHE A 110 2.42 -5.78 -11.36
CA PHE A 110 1.29 -5.17 -10.67
C PHE A 110 1.26 -3.67 -10.93
N LYS A 111 0.03 -3.15 -11.10
CA LYS A 111 -0.15 -1.70 -11.24
C LYS A 111 0.24 -1.01 -9.94
N GLU A 112 1.15 -0.07 -9.99
CA GLU A 112 1.53 0.73 -8.84
C GLU A 112 0.36 1.65 -8.46
N ILE A 113 -0.15 1.49 -7.24
CA ILE A 113 -1.21 2.34 -6.70
C ILE A 113 -0.53 3.34 -5.75
N LYS A 114 -0.83 4.62 -5.96
CA LYS A 114 -0.30 5.68 -5.09
C LYS A 114 -1.05 5.69 -3.74
N PRO A 115 -0.33 5.91 -2.62
CA PRO A 115 -0.96 6.14 -1.34
C PRO A 115 -1.94 7.32 -1.39
N GLN A 116 -3.01 7.23 -0.61
CA GLN A 116 -4.04 8.28 -0.51
C GLN A 116 -4.20 8.83 0.91
N VAL A 117 -3.78 8.06 1.91
CA VAL A 117 -3.85 8.40 3.33
C VAL A 117 -2.45 8.40 3.90
N PHE A 118 -2.13 9.40 4.72
CA PHE A 118 -0.81 9.56 5.32
C PHE A 118 -0.94 9.74 6.82
N ALA A 119 -0.04 9.10 7.58
CA ALA A 119 0.09 9.31 9.02
C ALA A 119 1.56 9.24 9.42
N GLY A 120 1.91 9.93 10.49
CA GLY A 120 3.21 9.78 11.14
C GLY A 120 3.19 8.57 12.08
N LEU A 121 4.19 7.72 12.00
CA LEU A 121 4.45 6.63 12.93
C LEU A 121 5.71 6.95 13.72
N TYR A 122 5.58 7.00 15.04
CA TYR A 122 6.67 7.34 15.95
C TYR A 122 6.82 6.24 17.00
N PRO A 123 8.03 5.80 17.32
CA PRO A 123 8.22 4.88 18.42
C PRO A 123 7.92 5.59 19.74
N THR A 124 7.38 4.86 20.73
CA THR A 124 7.15 5.41 22.08
C THR A 124 8.46 5.78 22.78
N GLU A 125 9.52 5.03 22.51
CA GLU A 125 10.86 5.24 23.02
C GLU A 125 11.81 5.64 21.90
N ALA A 126 12.53 6.77 22.05
CA ALA A 126 13.44 7.29 21.02
C ALA A 126 14.56 6.30 20.62
N SER A 127 14.94 5.38 21.51
CA SER A 127 15.92 4.31 21.25
C SER A 127 15.44 3.29 20.22
N GLU A 128 14.14 3.21 19.96
CA GLU A 128 13.51 2.23 19.07
C GLU A 128 13.37 2.72 17.61
N TYR A 129 13.85 3.92 17.30
CA TYR A 129 13.77 4.48 15.95
C TYR A 129 14.40 3.57 14.87
N GLU A 130 15.59 3.02 15.15
CA GLU A 130 16.27 2.13 14.21
C GLU A 130 15.54 0.79 14.05
N ALA A 131 14.96 0.26 15.14
CA ALA A 131 14.16 -0.96 15.09
C ALA A 131 12.89 -0.75 14.25
N LEU A 132 12.23 0.41 14.40
CA LEU A 132 11.06 0.77 13.59
C LEU A 132 11.44 0.92 12.11
N ARG A 133 12.59 1.53 11.79
CA ARG A 133 13.09 1.62 10.41
C ARG A 133 13.26 0.23 9.80
N ASP A 134 13.95 -0.66 10.50
CA ASP A 134 14.20 -2.03 10.05
C ASP A 134 12.89 -2.82 9.86
N ALA A 135 11.92 -2.59 10.73
CA ALA A 135 10.59 -3.19 10.63
C ALA A 135 9.85 -2.70 9.36
N LEU A 136 9.85 -1.39 9.10
CA LEU A 136 9.25 -0.80 7.90
C LEU A 136 9.93 -1.29 6.62
N GLU A 137 11.26 -1.38 6.60
CA GLU A 137 12.01 -1.93 5.46
C GLU A 137 11.59 -3.36 5.14
N LYS A 138 11.44 -4.22 6.17
CA LYS A 138 10.98 -5.59 6.00
C LYS A 138 9.52 -5.68 5.54
N LEU A 139 8.68 -4.76 6.01
CA LEU A 139 7.26 -4.75 5.69
C LEU A 139 7.01 -4.36 4.23
N VAL A 140 7.75 -3.39 3.69
CA VAL A 140 7.65 -2.94 2.29
C VAL A 140 7.98 -4.05 1.29
N LEU A 141 8.73 -5.08 1.69
CA LEU A 141 9.03 -6.23 0.81
C LEU A 141 7.77 -6.89 0.25
N ASN A 142 6.77 -7.12 1.10
CA ASN A 142 5.52 -7.76 0.68
C ASN A 142 4.34 -6.78 0.59
N ASP A 143 4.58 -5.53 0.91
CA ASP A 143 3.61 -4.45 0.78
C ASP A 143 4.16 -3.31 -0.07
N SER A 144 4.13 -3.50 -1.37
CA SER A 144 4.64 -2.52 -2.35
C SER A 144 3.85 -1.21 -2.37
N SER A 145 2.70 -1.17 -1.70
CA SER A 145 1.84 0.02 -1.59
C SER A 145 2.20 0.92 -0.41
N LEU A 146 2.86 0.35 0.61
CA LEU A 146 3.37 1.11 1.74
C LEU A 146 4.57 1.96 1.30
N ARG A 147 4.51 3.25 1.57
CA ARG A 147 5.62 4.18 1.41
C ARG A 147 5.92 4.83 2.73
N TYR A 148 7.19 5.10 3.00
CA TYR A 148 7.60 5.82 4.20
C TYR A 148 8.82 6.70 3.91
N GLU A 149 8.90 7.81 4.62
CA GLU A 149 10.04 8.71 4.63
C GLU A 149 10.32 9.15 6.07
N PRO A 150 11.58 9.43 6.43
CA PRO A 150 11.90 9.98 7.75
C PRO A 150 11.16 11.29 8.00
N GLU A 151 10.60 11.43 9.19
CA GLU A 151 9.92 12.63 9.66
C GLU A 151 10.40 13.00 11.07
N VAL A 152 10.42 14.29 11.36
CA VAL A 152 10.77 14.80 12.70
C VAL A 152 9.62 15.63 13.23
N SER A 153 9.10 15.26 14.38
CA SER A 153 8.11 16.02 15.14
C SER A 153 8.79 16.73 16.32
N GLN A 154 8.43 17.98 16.55
CA GLN A 154 8.93 18.70 17.74
C GLN A 154 8.45 18.05 19.05
N ALA A 155 7.26 17.46 19.05
CA ALA A 155 6.68 16.84 20.23
C ALA A 155 7.06 15.35 20.39
N LEU A 156 7.17 14.61 19.27
CA LEU A 156 7.34 13.15 19.28
C LEU A 156 8.75 12.70 18.90
N GLY A 157 9.62 13.61 18.46
CA GLY A 157 10.98 13.29 18.03
C GLY A 157 11.05 12.71 16.63
N PHE A 158 11.94 11.72 16.43
CA PHE A 158 12.17 11.08 15.15
C PHE A 158 11.16 9.96 14.90
N GLY A 159 10.63 9.90 13.70
CA GLY A 159 9.67 8.89 13.24
C GLY A 159 9.63 8.81 11.72
N PHE A 160 8.55 8.30 11.19
CA PHE A 160 8.36 8.13 9.75
C PHE A 160 6.98 8.61 9.32
N ARG A 161 6.95 9.39 8.26
CA ARG A 161 5.73 9.70 7.51
C ARG A 161 5.42 8.52 6.61
N CYS A 162 4.30 7.87 6.84
CA CYS A 162 3.88 6.69 6.10
C CYS A 162 2.68 6.99 5.22
N GLY A 163 2.69 6.46 3.99
CA GLY A 163 1.60 6.54 3.03
C GLY A 163 0.92 5.20 2.84
N PHE A 164 -0.41 5.20 2.87
CA PHE A 164 -1.29 4.03 2.86
C PHE A 164 -2.33 4.13 1.75
N LEU A 165 -2.86 3.00 1.28
CA LEU A 165 -3.96 2.97 0.30
C LEU A 165 -5.27 3.51 0.87
N GLY A 166 -5.47 3.39 2.18
CA GLY A 166 -6.65 3.82 2.91
C GLY A 166 -6.53 3.46 4.38
N LEU A 167 -7.61 3.71 5.16
CA LEU A 167 -7.63 3.47 6.60
C LEU A 167 -7.38 2.02 6.98
N LEU A 168 -8.06 1.08 6.34
CA LEU A 168 -7.88 -0.35 6.64
C LEU A 168 -6.42 -0.79 6.39
N HIS A 169 -5.79 -0.29 5.34
CA HIS A 169 -4.38 -0.56 5.08
C HIS A 169 -3.49 0.00 6.19
N MET A 170 -3.77 1.22 6.67
CA MET A 170 -3.05 1.83 7.79
C MET A 170 -3.17 0.99 9.06
N GLU A 171 -4.38 0.54 9.42
CA GLU A 171 -4.62 -0.31 10.58
C GLU A 171 -3.87 -1.65 10.49
N ILE A 172 -3.91 -2.29 9.30
CA ILE A 172 -3.20 -3.55 9.06
C ILE A 172 -1.68 -3.36 9.21
N VAL A 173 -1.12 -2.30 8.65
CA VAL A 173 0.32 -1.99 8.76
C VAL A 173 0.70 -1.76 10.22
N GLN A 174 -0.08 -0.95 10.95
CA GLN A 174 0.14 -0.69 12.37
C GLN A 174 0.10 -2.00 13.18
N GLU A 175 -0.95 -2.81 13.02
CA GLU A 175 -1.09 -4.08 13.73
C GLU A 175 0.06 -5.05 13.39
N ARG A 176 0.54 -5.05 12.15
CA ARG A 176 1.72 -5.85 11.76
C ARG A 176 2.99 -5.37 12.42
N LEU A 177 3.23 -4.06 12.51
CA LEU A 177 4.38 -3.49 13.19
C LEU A 177 4.36 -3.87 14.68
N GLU A 178 3.21 -3.77 15.32
CA GLU A 178 3.03 -4.13 16.73
C GLU A 178 3.23 -5.64 16.97
N ARG A 179 2.56 -6.50 16.20
CA ARG A 179 2.54 -7.95 16.46
C ARG A 179 3.70 -8.74 15.88
N GLN A 180 4.21 -8.36 14.70
CA GLN A 180 5.28 -9.10 14.02
C GLN A 180 6.66 -8.59 14.37
N PHE A 181 6.75 -7.29 14.69
CA PHE A 181 8.02 -6.61 14.91
C PHE A 181 8.16 -6.03 16.31
N ASP A 182 7.16 -6.27 17.20
CA ASP A 182 7.18 -5.86 18.62
C ASP A 182 7.45 -4.35 18.78
N GLN A 183 6.78 -3.53 17.95
CA GLN A 183 6.94 -2.08 17.95
C GLN A 183 5.79 -1.43 18.72
N ASP A 184 6.12 -0.64 19.75
CA ASP A 184 5.17 0.26 20.40
C ASP A 184 5.13 1.60 19.69
N LEU A 185 3.96 1.98 19.14
CA LEU A 185 3.83 3.10 18.24
C LEU A 185 2.87 4.18 18.72
N ILE A 186 3.25 5.43 18.45
CA ILE A 186 2.35 6.58 18.44
C ILE A 186 2.01 6.89 16.99
N THR A 187 0.73 6.80 16.65
CA THR A 187 0.24 7.13 15.30
C THR A 187 -0.44 8.50 15.33
N THR A 188 -0.04 9.40 14.44
CA THR A 188 -0.72 10.69 14.29
C THR A 188 -2.06 10.53 13.57
N ALA A 189 -2.94 11.52 13.72
CA ALA A 189 -4.18 11.56 12.95
C ALA A 189 -3.90 11.46 11.44
N PRO A 190 -4.66 10.62 10.71
CA PRO A 190 -4.46 10.47 9.28
C PRO A 190 -4.80 11.77 8.52
N SER A 191 -4.06 12.00 7.45
CA SER A 191 -4.26 13.12 6.52
C SER A 191 -4.35 12.62 5.08
N VAL A 192 -4.84 13.47 4.21
CA VAL A 192 -4.98 13.20 2.77
C VAL A 192 -4.07 14.12 1.96
N ILE A 193 -3.86 13.79 0.69
CA ILE A 193 -3.14 14.68 -0.23
C ILE A 193 -4.07 15.80 -0.68
N TYR A 194 -3.59 17.05 -0.56
CA TYR A 194 -4.20 18.21 -1.18
C TYR A 194 -3.41 18.61 -2.43
N GLN A 195 -4.08 19.08 -3.46
CA GLN A 195 -3.43 19.73 -4.59
C GLN A 195 -3.54 21.25 -4.42
N VAL A 196 -2.41 21.92 -4.56
CA VAL A 196 -2.33 23.39 -4.44
C VAL A 196 -1.89 23.95 -5.78
N GLU A 197 -2.74 24.76 -6.40
CA GLU A 197 -2.42 25.54 -7.58
C GLU A 197 -1.78 26.86 -7.13
N MET A 198 -0.56 27.07 -7.58
CA MET A 198 0.21 28.29 -7.29
C MET A 198 -0.18 29.43 -8.23
N GLY A 199 0.15 30.67 -7.86
CA GLY A 199 -0.16 31.84 -8.68
C GLY A 199 0.49 31.85 -10.09
N ASP A 200 1.57 31.09 -10.29
CA ASP A 200 2.24 30.88 -11.58
C ASP A 200 1.65 29.72 -12.41
N GLY A 201 0.66 29.02 -11.87
CA GLY A 201 -0.05 27.90 -12.50
C GLY A 201 0.58 26.53 -12.22
N GLU A 202 1.65 26.45 -11.45
CA GLU A 202 2.18 25.15 -10.99
C GLU A 202 1.19 24.48 -10.02
N VAL A 203 1.00 23.16 -10.15
CA VAL A 203 0.17 22.35 -9.24
C VAL A 203 1.10 21.43 -8.45
N ILE A 204 1.11 21.61 -7.14
CA ILE A 204 1.91 20.79 -6.20
C ILE A 204 1.00 19.93 -5.34
N GLU A 205 1.47 18.73 -4.97
CA GLU A 205 0.79 17.82 -4.04
C GLU A 205 1.32 18.03 -2.62
N ILE A 206 0.43 18.28 -1.68
CA ILE A 206 0.73 18.51 -0.26
C ILE A 206 0.13 17.37 0.56
N GLU A 207 0.97 16.51 1.05
CA GLU A 207 0.60 15.39 1.94
C GLU A 207 0.71 15.75 3.43
N ASN A 208 1.52 16.76 3.76
CA ASN A 208 1.77 17.24 5.10
C ASN A 208 1.46 18.74 5.18
N PRO A 209 0.55 19.20 6.06
CA PRO A 209 0.23 20.61 6.23
C PRO A 209 1.44 21.51 6.53
N SER A 210 2.51 20.96 7.13
CA SER A 210 3.75 21.72 7.39
C SER A 210 4.47 22.15 6.10
N LYS A 211 4.26 21.41 4.99
CA LYS A 211 4.82 21.72 3.67
C LYS A 211 3.96 22.72 2.85
N MET A 212 2.86 23.24 3.44
CA MET A 212 1.97 24.17 2.76
C MET A 212 2.71 25.48 2.44
N PRO A 213 2.67 25.96 1.19
CA PRO A 213 3.25 27.25 0.81
C PRO A 213 2.60 28.42 1.52
N ASP A 214 3.26 29.59 1.45
CA ASP A 214 2.70 30.84 1.95
C ASP A 214 1.35 31.15 1.27
N GLN A 215 0.35 31.51 2.05
CA GLN A 215 -1.03 31.72 1.60
C GLN A 215 -1.14 32.74 0.45
N GLY A 216 -0.29 33.77 0.46
CA GLY A 216 -0.26 34.79 -0.61
C GLY A 216 0.21 34.29 -1.97
N ARG A 217 0.81 33.10 -2.06
CA ARG A 217 1.26 32.46 -3.30
C ARG A 217 0.28 31.42 -3.84
N ILE A 218 -0.72 31.04 -3.03
CA ILE A 218 -1.72 30.02 -3.36
C ILE A 218 -2.85 30.69 -4.15
N LYS A 219 -3.17 30.12 -5.31
CA LYS A 219 -4.31 30.52 -6.11
C LYS A 219 -5.57 29.71 -5.72
N GLU A 220 -5.42 28.39 -5.57
CA GLU A 220 -6.52 27.47 -5.28
C GLU A 220 -6.01 26.25 -4.53
N ILE A 221 -6.82 25.75 -3.59
CA ILE A 221 -6.58 24.46 -2.91
C ILE A 221 -7.66 23.50 -3.36
N ARG A 222 -7.25 22.28 -3.76
CA ARG A 222 -8.14 21.19 -4.14
C ARG A 222 -8.01 20.05 -3.16
N GLU A 223 -9.16 19.55 -2.69
CA GLU A 223 -9.22 18.38 -1.84
C GLU A 223 -9.66 17.13 -2.63
N PRO A 224 -9.21 15.93 -2.23
CA PRO A 224 -9.64 14.69 -2.86
C PRO A 224 -11.10 14.38 -2.51
N ILE A 225 -11.92 14.19 -3.54
CA ILE A 225 -13.32 13.79 -3.43
C ILE A 225 -13.41 12.31 -3.78
N VAL A 226 -14.19 11.58 -3.01
CA VAL A 226 -14.47 10.16 -3.22
C VAL A 226 -15.97 9.94 -3.41
N THR A 227 -16.30 8.92 -4.19
CA THR A 227 -17.66 8.35 -4.25
C THR A 227 -17.77 7.32 -3.14
N VAL A 228 -18.74 7.49 -2.26
CA VAL A 228 -18.97 6.63 -1.10
C VAL A 228 -20.25 5.84 -1.27
N HIS A 229 -20.18 4.54 -1.08
CA HIS A 229 -21.31 3.62 -1.07
C HIS A 229 -21.60 3.17 0.35
N LEU A 230 -22.78 3.51 0.87
CA LEU A 230 -23.22 3.21 2.22
C LEU A 230 -24.36 2.18 2.15
N TYR A 231 -24.15 1.01 2.72
CA TYR A 231 -25.12 -0.09 2.76
C TYR A 231 -25.67 -0.24 4.17
N MET A 232 -27.01 -0.23 4.33
CA MET A 232 -27.63 -0.34 5.63
C MET A 232 -29.07 -0.84 5.55
N PRO A 233 -29.64 -1.39 6.65
CA PRO A 233 -31.07 -1.58 6.79
C PRO A 233 -31.82 -0.24 6.75
N GLN A 234 -33.04 -0.26 6.27
CA GLN A 234 -33.90 0.95 6.07
C GLN A 234 -34.02 1.80 7.34
N ASP A 235 -34.05 1.18 8.52
CA ASP A 235 -34.20 1.86 9.81
C ASP A 235 -33.09 2.85 10.14
N TYR A 236 -31.95 2.71 9.52
CA TYR A 236 -30.74 3.54 9.78
C TYR A 236 -30.48 4.61 8.71
N VAL A 237 -31.30 4.68 7.67
CA VAL A 237 -31.12 5.64 6.56
C VAL A 237 -31.09 7.09 7.07
N GLY A 238 -32.06 7.49 7.91
CA GLY A 238 -32.10 8.85 8.45
C GLY A 238 -30.85 9.27 9.23
N PRO A 239 -30.46 8.52 10.27
CA PRO A 239 -29.23 8.82 11.01
C PRO A 239 -27.97 8.85 10.14
N VAL A 240 -27.83 7.93 9.17
CA VAL A 240 -26.67 7.87 8.28
C VAL A 240 -26.65 9.05 7.30
N MET A 241 -27.81 9.45 6.74
CA MET A 241 -27.91 10.65 5.90
C MET A 241 -27.53 11.91 6.69
N THR A 242 -27.97 12.03 7.93
CA THR A 242 -27.60 13.15 8.81
C THR A 242 -26.09 13.20 9.03
N LEU A 243 -25.46 12.06 9.30
CA LEU A 243 -24.00 11.96 9.46
C LEU A 243 -23.27 12.35 8.17
N ALA A 244 -23.69 11.81 7.01
CA ALA A 244 -23.07 12.12 5.73
C ALA A 244 -23.16 13.62 5.40
N ASN A 245 -24.29 14.25 5.63
CA ASN A 245 -24.48 15.69 5.41
C ASN A 245 -23.61 16.55 6.34
N LEU A 246 -23.46 16.17 7.62
CA LEU A 246 -22.56 16.83 8.57
C LEU A 246 -21.10 16.77 8.13
N LYS A 247 -20.74 15.73 7.37
CA LYS A 247 -19.41 15.49 6.80
C LYS A 247 -19.28 15.99 5.36
N ARG A 248 -19.99 17.05 5.03
CA ARG A 248 -19.98 17.73 3.72
C ARG A 248 -20.31 16.81 2.54
N GLY A 249 -21.06 15.73 2.81
CA GLY A 249 -21.48 14.79 1.78
C GLY A 249 -22.57 15.35 0.89
N VAL A 250 -22.50 15.08 -0.40
CA VAL A 250 -23.52 15.38 -1.40
C VAL A 250 -24.13 14.08 -1.87
N GLN A 251 -25.43 13.90 -1.61
CA GLN A 251 -26.14 12.69 -2.02
C GLN A 251 -26.31 12.65 -3.55
N LEU A 252 -25.87 11.55 -4.15
CA LEU A 252 -26.04 11.30 -5.58
C LEU A 252 -27.21 10.39 -5.87
N ASN A 253 -27.36 9.31 -5.08
CA ASN A 253 -28.39 8.30 -5.34
C ASN A 253 -28.83 7.60 -4.05
N MET A 254 -30.03 7.03 -4.09
CA MET A 254 -30.58 6.11 -3.09
C MET A 254 -31.31 4.98 -3.80
N ALA A 255 -30.91 3.75 -3.55
CA ALA A 255 -31.51 2.56 -4.13
C ALA A 255 -31.90 1.55 -3.04
N TYR A 256 -33.04 0.91 -3.24
CA TYR A 256 -33.57 -0.09 -2.34
C TYR A 256 -33.32 -1.49 -2.91
N HIS A 257 -32.74 -2.35 -2.12
CA HIS A 257 -32.49 -3.75 -2.41
C HIS A 257 -33.15 -4.64 -1.35
N GLY A 258 -34.47 -4.82 -1.49
CA GLY A 258 -35.28 -5.50 -0.47
C GLY A 258 -35.33 -4.71 0.83
N ARG A 259 -34.75 -5.24 1.91
CA ARG A 259 -34.64 -4.57 3.23
C ARG A 259 -33.39 -3.71 3.40
N GLN A 260 -32.47 -3.78 2.44
CA GLN A 260 -31.25 -3.00 2.45
C GLN A 260 -31.39 -1.76 1.57
N VAL A 261 -30.74 -0.70 1.98
CA VAL A 261 -30.66 0.56 1.23
C VAL A 261 -29.20 0.84 0.91
N LEU A 262 -28.96 1.20 -0.34
CA LEU A 262 -27.69 1.73 -0.82
C LEU A 262 -27.82 3.24 -0.99
N LEU A 263 -27.06 4.00 -0.23
CA LEU A 263 -26.87 5.43 -0.43
C LEU A 263 -25.54 5.66 -1.13
N THR A 264 -25.55 6.48 -2.18
CA THR A 264 -24.33 6.92 -2.86
C THR A 264 -24.11 8.40 -2.62
N TYR A 265 -22.95 8.75 -2.11
CA TYR A 265 -22.55 10.13 -1.80
C TYR A 265 -21.23 10.48 -2.48
N GLU A 266 -21.02 11.77 -2.76
CA GLU A 266 -19.69 12.35 -2.92
C GLU A 266 -19.29 12.98 -1.59
N MET A 267 -18.09 12.69 -1.13
CA MET A 267 -17.58 13.23 0.14
C MET A 267 -16.10 13.57 0.02
N PRO A 268 -15.62 14.60 0.74
CA PRO A 268 -14.19 14.81 0.89
C PRO A 268 -13.53 13.63 1.62
N LEU A 269 -12.45 13.10 1.07
CA LEU A 269 -11.72 11.99 1.69
C LEU A 269 -11.23 12.36 3.10
N GLY A 270 -10.83 13.61 3.31
CA GLY A 270 -10.39 14.11 4.61
C GLY A 270 -11.44 13.97 5.72
N GLU A 271 -12.73 14.06 5.38
CA GLU A 271 -13.82 13.85 6.35
C GLU A 271 -14.03 12.38 6.71
N ILE A 272 -13.65 11.48 5.80
CA ILE A 272 -13.82 10.02 5.99
C ILE A 272 -12.70 9.46 6.86
N VAL A 273 -11.45 9.85 6.57
CA VAL A 273 -10.28 9.25 7.20
C VAL A 273 -10.13 9.60 8.68
N LEU A 274 -10.82 10.62 9.20
CA LEU A 274 -10.71 11.00 10.60
C LEU A 274 -11.54 10.09 11.52
N ASP A 275 -12.86 10.11 11.37
CA ASP A 275 -13.77 9.46 12.34
C ASP A 275 -15.11 9.00 11.73
N PHE A 276 -15.25 9.09 10.41
CA PHE A 276 -16.52 8.78 9.76
C PHE A 276 -16.95 7.33 9.94
N PHE A 277 -16.01 6.38 9.82
CA PHE A 277 -16.32 4.96 9.95
C PHE A 277 -16.85 4.61 11.36
N ASP A 278 -16.20 5.11 12.40
CA ASP A 278 -16.60 4.87 13.79
C ASP A 278 -17.98 5.48 14.08
N LYS A 279 -18.21 6.70 13.59
CA LYS A 279 -19.50 7.35 13.70
C LYS A 279 -20.59 6.61 12.91
N LEU A 280 -20.28 6.12 11.71
CA LEU A 280 -21.18 5.30 10.91
C LEU A 280 -21.63 4.04 11.66
N LYS A 281 -20.66 3.32 12.25
CA LYS A 281 -20.95 2.15 13.09
C LYS A 281 -21.80 2.52 14.30
N SER A 282 -21.48 3.63 14.95
CA SER A 282 -22.23 4.09 16.13
C SER A 282 -23.69 4.43 15.78
N VAL A 283 -23.96 5.26 14.77
CA VAL A 283 -25.33 5.69 14.40
C VAL A 283 -26.16 4.56 13.81
N SER A 284 -25.52 3.52 13.27
CA SER A 284 -26.18 2.36 12.68
C SER A 284 -26.17 1.13 13.59
N ARG A 285 -25.71 1.23 14.82
CA ARG A 285 -25.53 0.09 15.74
C ARG A 285 -24.71 -1.05 15.12
N GLY A 286 -23.72 -0.72 14.30
CA GLY A 286 -22.86 -1.67 13.61
C GLY A 286 -23.43 -2.23 12.29
N TYR A 287 -24.66 -1.93 11.92
CA TYR A 287 -25.31 -2.52 10.74
C TYR A 287 -24.89 -1.88 9.41
N ALA A 288 -24.45 -0.62 9.40
CA ALA A 288 -24.02 0.00 8.16
C ALA A 288 -22.60 -0.44 7.78
N SER A 289 -22.39 -0.60 6.49
CA SER A 289 -21.08 -0.79 5.88
C SER A 289 -20.82 0.28 4.85
N MET A 290 -19.55 0.51 4.56
CA MET A 290 -19.07 1.55 3.68
C MET A 290 -18.00 0.99 2.75
N ASP A 291 -18.05 1.44 1.50
CA ASP A 291 -16.97 1.35 0.53
C ASP A 291 -16.81 2.71 -0.16
N TYR A 292 -15.60 3.02 -0.62
CA TYR A 292 -15.36 4.28 -1.32
C TYR A 292 -14.29 4.13 -2.40
N GLU A 293 -14.42 4.95 -3.43
CA GLU A 293 -13.44 5.03 -4.52
C GLU A 293 -13.09 6.49 -4.81
N PHE A 294 -11.80 6.73 -5.14
CA PHE A 294 -11.35 8.06 -5.54
C PHE A 294 -12.06 8.51 -6.81
N LYS A 295 -12.56 9.73 -6.80
CA LYS A 295 -13.22 10.33 -7.95
C LYS A 295 -12.35 11.40 -8.63
N GLU A 296 -12.06 12.49 -7.92
CA GLU A 296 -11.35 13.65 -8.47
C GLU A 296 -10.79 14.54 -7.35
N TYR A 297 -9.93 15.48 -7.72
CA TYR A 297 -9.60 16.64 -6.90
C TYR A 297 -10.55 17.80 -7.25
N ARG A 298 -11.10 18.45 -6.23
CA ARG A 298 -12.08 19.55 -6.38
C ARG A 298 -11.68 20.74 -5.54
N ALA A 299 -11.77 21.94 -6.10
CA ALA A 299 -11.56 23.21 -5.40
C ALA A 299 -12.40 23.28 -4.13
N SER A 300 -11.79 23.72 -3.04
CA SER A 300 -12.44 23.81 -1.73
C SER A 300 -11.89 24.95 -0.91
N ASP A 301 -12.78 25.56 -0.11
CA ASP A 301 -12.42 26.63 0.84
C ASP A 301 -11.84 26.03 2.13
N VAL A 302 -10.68 25.40 2.01
CA VAL A 302 -9.92 24.85 3.16
C VAL A 302 -8.76 25.77 3.49
N VAL A 303 -8.40 25.82 4.76
CA VAL A 303 -7.26 26.61 5.26
C VAL A 303 -6.37 25.77 6.16
N LYS A 304 -5.09 26.11 6.18
CA LYS A 304 -4.15 25.55 7.15
C LYS A 304 -4.47 26.13 8.53
N VAL A 305 -4.59 25.26 9.53
CA VAL A 305 -4.76 25.65 10.94
C VAL A 305 -3.50 25.27 11.70
N ASP A 306 -2.86 26.25 12.34
CA ASP A 306 -1.76 26.03 13.27
C ASP A 306 -2.31 26.02 14.70
N ILE A 307 -2.13 24.93 15.41
CA ILE A 307 -2.53 24.78 16.82
C ILE A 307 -1.32 25.13 17.67
N LEU A 308 -1.43 26.20 18.45
CA LEU A 308 -0.41 26.61 19.42
C LEU A 308 -0.76 25.97 20.78
N LEU A 309 0.20 25.29 21.38
CA LEU A 309 0.12 24.66 22.69
C LEU A 309 0.82 25.52 23.73
#